data_27bb7ef19e292bc0824e71ac52d68169
#
_entry.id   27bb7ef19e292bc0824e71ac52d68169
#
_cell.length_a   1.000
_cell.length_b   1.000
_cell.length_c   1.000
_cell.angle_alpha   90.00
_cell.angle_beta   90.00
_cell.angle_gamma   90.00
#
_symmetry.space_group_name_H-M   'P 1'
#
loop_
_entity.id
_entity.type
_entity.pdbx_description
1 polymer ?
#
loop_
_entity_poly.entity_id
_entity_poly.type
_entity_poly.pdbx_seq_one_letter_code
_entity_poly.pdbx_strand_id
1 'polypeptide(L)'
;MQKTSIVAFRRGYRLQWEAAQESHVILYPEGMAKLNETAAAILELVDGRRDVAAIIAVLNERFPEAGGVDDDVIEFLQIACQQKWIPCREPE
;
A
#
# COMPACT_ATOMS: atom_id res chain seq x y z
N MET A 1 -2.38 -3.12 12.97
CA MET A 1 -1.88 -3.98 11.86
C MET A 1 -0.64 -4.71 12.30
N GLN A 2 -0.55 -5.98 11.97
CA GLN A 2 0.58 -6.81 12.34
C GLN A 2 1.42 -7.15 11.11
N LYS A 3 2.69 -7.49 11.31
CA LYS A 3 3.58 -7.84 10.20
C LYS A 3 3.16 -9.12 9.50
N THR A 4 2.38 -9.97 10.15
CA THR A 4 1.85 -11.18 9.55
C THR A 4 0.52 -10.98 8.83
N SER A 5 -0.03 -9.78 8.87
CA SER A 5 -1.30 -9.49 8.20
C SER A 5 -1.11 -9.49 6.68
N ILE A 6 -1.93 -10.24 5.98
CA ILE A 6 -1.97 -10.23 4.52
C ILE A 6 -2.79 -9.01 4.10
N VAL A 7 -2.27 -8.24 3.15
CA VAL A 7 -2.95 -7.04 2.71
C VAL A 7 -3.40 -7.16 1.26
N ALA A 8 -4.59 -6.63 0.99
CA ALA A 8 -5.19 -6.64 -0.33
C ALA A 8 -6.09 -5.40 -0.44
N PHE A 9 -6.37 -4.97 -1.66
CA PHE A 9 -7.32 -3.90 -1.86
C PHE A 9 -8.74 -4.38 -1.54
N ARG A 10 -9.56 -3.47 -1.07
CA ARG A 10 -10.98 -3.74 -0.93
C ARG A 10 -11.59 -3.92 -2.32
N ARG A 11 -12.68 -4.67 -2.38
CA ARG A 11 -13.39 -4.89 -3.63
C ARG A 11 -13.80 -3.56 -4.26
N GLY A 12 -13.49 -3.40 -5.55
CA GLY A 12 -13.78 -2.16 -6.25
C GLY A 12 -12.68 -1.12 -6.19
N TYR A 13 -11.58 -1.41 -5.48
CA TYR A 13 -10.43 -0.52 -5.39
C TYR A 13 -9.26 -1.11 -6.16
N ARG A 14 -8.55 -0.27 -6.90
CA ARG A 14 -7.37 -0.74 -7.65
C ARG A 14 -6.36 0.36 -7.85
N LEU A 15 -5.12 -0.05 -8.00
CA LEU A 15 -4.02 0.85 -8.33
C LEU A 15 -3.92 0.95 -9.86
N GLN A 16 -3.71 2.16 -10.36
CA GLN A 16 -3.55 2.39 -11.79
C GLN A 16 -2.53 3.48 -12.05
N TRP A 17 -1.72 3.31 -13.09
CA TRP A 17 -0.85 4.37 -13.59
C TRP A 17 -1.69 5.31 -14.45
N GLU A 18 -1.62 6.59 -14.15
CA GLU A 18 -2.35 7.61 -14.90
C GLU A 18 -1.37 8.47 -15.68
N ALA A 19 -1.28 8.24 -16.98
CA ALA A 19 -0.29 8.90 -17.82
C ALA A 19 -0.52 10.41 -17.89
N ALA A 20 -1.77 10.85 -17.91
CA ALA A 20 -2.09 12.27 -17.98
C ALA A 20 -1.58 13.05 -16.77
N GLN A 21 -1.45 12.38 -15.62
CA GLN A 21 -0.95 12.99 -14.39
C GLN A 21 0.47 12.56 -14.05
N GLU A 22 1.03 11.65 -14.85
CA GLU A 22 2.35 11.07 -14.62
C GLU A 22 2.52 10.57 -13.20
N SER A 23 1.50 9.90 -12.69
CA SER A 23 1.52 9.36 -11.34
C SER A 23 0.56 8.20 -11.21
N HIS A 24 0.78 7.41 -10.18
CA HIS A 24 -0.17 6.37 -9.82
C HIS A 24 -1.35 6.98 -9.08
N VAL A 25 -2.51 6.38 -9.28
CA VAL A 25 -3.72 6.74 -8.54
C VAL A 25 -4.38 5.47 -8.03
N ILE A 26 -5.14 5.59 -6.96
CA ILE A 26 -6.03 4.52 -6.55
C ILE A 26 -7.43 4.87 -7.03
N LEU A 27 -8.06 3.94 -7.74
CA LEU A 27 -9.41 4.12 -8.28
C LEU A 27 -10.40 3.40 -7.38
N TYR A 28 -11.52 4.05 -7.13
CA TYR A 28 -12.59 3.49 -6.31
C TYR A 28 -13.94 4.01 -6.84
N PRO A 29 -15.05 3.41 -6.39
CA PRO A 29 -16.36 3.74 -6.98
C PRO A 29 -16.73 5.22 -6.93
N GLU A 30 -16.29 5.95 -5.91
CA GLU A 30 -16.60 7.37 -5.75
C GLU A 30 -15.62 8.30 -6.44
N GLY A 31 -14.53 7.77 -6.99
CA GLY A 31 -13.54 8.63 -7.65
C GLY A 31 -12.13 8.04 -7.65
N MET A 32 -11.14 8.93 -7.47
CA MET A 32 -9.75 8.48 -7.41
C MET A 32 -8.95 9.39 -6.49
N ALA A 33 -7.82 8.85 -6.00
CA ALA A 33 -6.88 9.61 -5.19
C ALA A 33 -5.49 9.49 -5.81
N LYS A 34 -4.82 10.63 -5.97
CA LYS A 34 -3.47 10.67 -6.50
C LYS A 34 -2.47 10.26 -5.42
N LEU A 35 -1.48 9.48 -5.81
CA LEU A 35 -0.49 8.93 -4.90
C LEU A 35 0.90 9.49 -5.20
N ASN A 36 1.71 9.68 -4.16
CA ASN A 36 3.12 9.99 -4.36
C ASN A 36 3.88 8.69 -4.64
N GLU A 37 5.17 8.82 -4.95
CA GLU A 37 5.99 7.67 -5.32
C GLU A 37 6.09 6.62 -4.20
N THR A 38 6.22 7.07 -2.97
CA THR A 38 6.32 6.17 -1.81
C THR A 38 5.03 5.37 -1.63
N ALA A 39 3.89 6.06 -1.69
CA ALA A 39 2.60 5.41 -1.56
C ALA A 39 2.39 4.39 -2.68
N ALA A 40 2.72 4.76 -3.91
CA ALA A 40 2.58 3.86 -5.05
C ALA A 40 3.48 2.64 -4.90
N ALA A 41 4.71 2.81 -4.45
CA ALA A 41 5.63 1.70 -4.27
C ALA A 41 5.10 0.69 -3.25
N ILE A 42 4.48 1.16 -2.18
CA ILE A 42 3.88 0.28 -1.18
C ILE A 42 2.66 -0.44 -1.76
N LEU A 43 1.78 0.32 -2.41
CA LEU A 43 0.53 -0.25 -2.91
C LEU A 43 0.72 -1.21 -4.08
N GLU A 44 1.80 -1.08 -4.84
CA GLU A 44 2.13 -2.04 -5.89
C GLU A 44 2.35 -3.44 -5.33
N LEU A 45 2.70 -3.56 -4.06
CA LEU A 45 2.97 -4.83 -3.41
C LEU A 45 1.77 -5.38 -2.66
N VAL A 46 0.66 -4.66 -2.66
CA VAL A 46 -0.59 -5.09 -2.03
C VAL A 46 -1.34 -5.97 -3.01
N ASP A 47 -1.15 -7.27 -2.92
CA ASP A 47 -1.65 -8.23 -3.90
C ASP A 47 -2.51 -9.36 -3.30
N GLY A 48 -2.81 -9.30 -2.01
CA GLY A 48 -3.60 -10.32 -1.35
C GLY A 48 -2.80 -11.58 -1.02
N ARG A 49 -1.50 -11.57 -1.24
CA ARG A 49 -0.63 -12.72 -0.99
C ARG A 49 0.51 -12.39 -0.05
N ARG A 50 1.10 -11.19 -0.19
CA ARG A 50 2.19 -10.75 0.68
C ARG A 50 1.62 -10.28 2.00
N ASP A 51 2.29 -10.64 3.07
CA ASP A 51 2.01 -10.02 4.37
C ASP A 51 2.81 -8.71 4.48
N VAL A 52 2.59 -7.99 5.58
CA VAL A 52 3.27 -6.71 5.80
C VAL A 52 4.78 -6.91 5.85
N ALA A 53 5.26 -7.98 6.48
CA ALA A 53 6.69 -8.27 6.55
C ALA A 53 7.30 -8.46 5.17
N ALA A 54 6.61 -9.14 4.27
CA ALA A 54 7.09 -9.35 2.90
C ALA A 54 7.17 -8.03 2.13
N ILE A 55 6.17 -7.16 2.29
CA ILE A 55 6.17 -5.83 1.67
C ILE A 55 7.36 -5.03 2.17
N ILE A 56 7.59 -5.02 3.47
CA ILE A 56 8.72 -4.32 4.09
C ILE A 56 10.04 -4.85 3.53
N ALA A 57 10.19 -6.17 3.43
CA ALA A 57 11.40 -6.79 2.93
C ALA A 57 11.72 -6.34 1.50
N VAL A 58 10.72 -6.33 0.62
CA VAL A 58 10.90 -5.89 -0.76
C VAL A 58 11.34 -4.44 -0.81
N LEU A 59 10.70 -3.58 -0.02
CA LEU A 59 11.00 -2.16 -0.05
C LEU A 59 12.37 -1.84 0.56
N ASN A 60 12.77 -2.56 1.60
CA ASN A 60 14.12 -2.41 2.15
C ASN A 60 15.17 -2.80 1.11
N GLU A 61 14.88 -3.79 0.30
CA GLU A 61 15.78 -4.22 -0.77
C GLU A 61 15.85 -3.17 -1.89
N ARG A 62 14.71 -2.56 -2.25
CA ARG A 62 14.67 -1.51 -3.27
C ARG A 62 15.27 -0.20 -2.82
N PHE A 63 15.15 0.12 -1.55
CA PHE A 63 15.57 1.40 -0.99
C PHE A 63 16.53 1.19 0.19
N PRO A 64 17.69 0.56 -0.05
CA PRO A 64 18.61 0.26 1.06
C PRO A 64 19.15 1.51 1.74
N GLU A 65 19.15 2.64 1.03
CA GLU A 65 19.67 3.91 1.54
C GLU A 65 18.71 4.58 2.53
N ALA A 66 17.47 4.12 2.59
CA ALA A 66 16.49 4.71 3.50
C ALA A 66 16.70 4.33 4.95
N GLY A 67 17.58 3.35 5.23
CA GLY A 67 17.88 2.96 6.60
C GLY A 67 16.79 2.14 7.28
N GLY A 68 15.84 1.61 6.51
CA GLY A 68 14.73 0.84 7.01
C GLY A 68 13.42 1.57 6.80
N VAL A 69 12.43 0.87 6.25
CA VAL A 69 11.13 1.46 5.91
C VAL A 69 9.99 0.87 6.73
N ASP A 70 10.32 0.08 7.75
CA ASP A 70 9.33 -0.66 8.52
C ASP A 70 8.21 0.23 9.06
N ASP A 71 8.60 1.28 9.79
CA ASP A 71 7.62 2.17 10.40
C ASP A 71 6.83 2.95 9.35
N ASP A 72 7.51 3.37 8.29
CA ASP A 72 6.85 4.12 7.21
C ASP A 72 5.80 3.27 6.51
N VAL A 73 6.11 2.01 6.24
CA VAL A 73 5.17 1.10 5.60
C VAL A 73 3.96 0.84 6.49
N ILE A 74 4.20 0.55 7.77
CA ILE A 74 3.12 0.27 8.70
C ILE A 74 2.22 1.49 8.85
N GLU A 75 2.81 2.68 9.02
CA GLU A 75 2.05 3.92 9.14
C GLU A 75 1.22 4.17 7.89
N PHE A 76 1.82 4.01 6.71
CA PHE A 76 1.09 4.21 5.47
C PHE A 76 -0.07 3.23 5.33
N LEU A 77 0.15 1.95 5.65
CA LEU A 77 -0.90 0.95 5.55
C LEU A 77 -2.05 1.23 6.53
N GLN A 78 -1.73 1.77 7.70
CA GLN A 78 -2.77 2.20 8.63
C GLN A 78 -3.58 3.36 8.06
N ILE A 79 -2.94 4.31 7.39
CA ILE A 79 -3.63 5.40 6.72
C ILE A 79 -4.52 4.85 5.59
N ALA A 80 -4.00 3.93 4.79
CA ALA A 80 -4.79 3.30 3.73
C ALA A 80 -6.01 2.58 4.29
N CYS A 81 -5.87 1.96 5.44
CA CYS A 81 -6.98 1.33 6.16
C CYS A 81 -8.02 2.37 6.56
N GLN A 82 -7.58 3.51 7.11
CA GLN A 82 -8.49 4.59 7.50
C GLN A 82 -9.21 5.18 6.30
N GLN A 83 -8.54 5.25 5.15
CA GLN A 83 -9.14 5.72 3.91
C GLN A 83 -10.05 4.66 3.25
N LYS A 84 -10.08 3.47 3.82
CA LYS A 84 -10.89 2.34 3.31
C LYS A 84 -10.39 1.80 1.97
N TRP A 85 -9.15 2.05 1.63
CA TRP A 85 -8.54 1.46 0.43
C TRP A 85 -8.26 -0.03 0.63
N ILE A 86 -7.90 -0.41 1.86
CA ILE A 86 -7.68 -1.79 2.26
C ILE A 86 -8.55 -2.09 3.49
N PRO A 87 -8.92 -3.35 3.73
CA PRO A 87 -9.69 -3.69 4.93
C PRO A 87 -8.89 -3.43 6.21
N CYS A 88 -9.57 -2.92 7.22
CA CYS A 88 -9.00 -2.69 8.55
C CYS A 88 -9.20 -3.90 9.44
N ARG A 89 -8.99 -5.09 8.90
CA ARG A 89 -9.20 -6.30 9.66
C ARG A 89 -7.95 -6.67 10.42
N GLU A 90 -8.07 -6.74 11.73
CA GLU A 90 -7.00 -7.22 12.57
C GLU A 90 -7.14 -8.71 12.80
N PRO A 91 -6.04 -9.46 12.84
CA PRO A 91 -6.13 -10.88 13.22
C PRO A 91 -6.53 -10.97 14.68
N GLU A 92 -7.44 -11.83 14.93
CA GLU A 92 -7.98 -12.06 16.27
C GLU A 92 -7.10 -13.03 17.05
#